data_8b395c8ba28252822a9826389b248d3a
#
_entry.id   8b395c8ba28252822a9826389b248d3a
#
_cell.length_a   1.000
_cell.length_b   1.000
_cell.length_c   1.000
_cell.angle_alpha   90.00
_cell.angle_beta   90.00
_cell.angle_gamma   90.00
#
_symmetry.space_group_name_H-M   'P 1'
#
loop_
_entity.id
_entity.type
_entity.pdbx_description
1 polymer ?
#
loop_
_entity_poly.entity_id
_entity_poly.type
_entity_poly.pdbx_seq_one_letter_code
_entity_poly.pdbx_strand_id
1 'polypeptide(L)'
;MSNLELLKKLIKIESISPNDNGCFDVIKQQFDGLDFSFEETNYKNISNLIITNGDSKNKTFCFLGHTDVVPPGPESEWSVPPFSGEIIDNKIYGRGAADMKGGVACFISALKEFLSENKDPSFNIMVLLNSNEEGKLENGKVDRVINEMIDKDKFIDFCLIGEPSSSKKVGDVIRIGRRGSLSGNLKVYGIQGHVAYPKQALNPILGIGKTSVSYTHLTLPTNLRV
;
A
#
# COMPACT_ATOMS: atom_id res chain seq x y z
N MET A 1 1.03 17.32 17.14
CA MET A 1 -0.14 16.43 16.97
C MET A 1 0.28 15.05 17.44
N SER A 2 -0.55 14.38 18.23
CA SER A 2 -0.27 13.01 18.68
C SER A 2 -0.43 12.01 17.52
N ASN A 3 0.18 10.82 17.65
CA ASN A 3 0.04 9.72 16.70
C ASN A 3 -1.45 9.40 16.41
N LEU A 4 -2.25 9.29 17.46
CA LEU A 4 -3.68 8.96 17.34
C LEU A 4 -4.48 10.05 16.63
N GLU A 5 -4.17 11.32 16.85
CA GLU A 5 -4.81 12.45 16.17
C GLU A 5 -4.45 12.47 14.69
N LEU A 6 -3.18 12.19 14.34
CA LEU A 6 -2.74 12.08 12.96
C LEU A 6 -3.47 10.93 12.26
N LEU A 7 -3.49 9.74 12.88
CA LEU A 7 -4.19 8.58 12.33
C LEU A 7 -5.67 8.86 12.11
N LYS A 8 -6.36 9.47 13.08
CA LYS A 8 -7.78 9.86 12.93
C LYS A 8 -8.00 10.81 11.75
N LYS A 9 -7.12 11.79 11.58
CA LYS A 9 -7.21 12.71 10.43
C LYS A 9 -7.05 11.97 9.12
N LEU A 10 -6.05 11.08 9.02
CA LEU A 10 -5.81 10.31 7.80
C LEU A 10 -6.97 9.35 7.49
N ILE A 11 -7.56 8.67 8.50
CA ILE A 11 -8.71 7.78 8.27
C ILE A 11 -9.91 8.55 7.71
N LYS A 12 -10.16 9.78 8.19
CA LYS A 12 -11.29 10.61 7.73
C LYS A 12 -11.17 11.06 6.28
N ILE A 13 -10.00 10.94 5.68
CA ILE A 13 -9.80 11.26 4.27
C ILE A 13 -10.11 10.00 3.45
N GLU A 14 -11.11 10.09 2.59
CA GLU A 14 -11.53 9.01 1.69
C GLU A 14 -10.57 8.90 0.50
N SER A 15 -9.34 8.51 0.77
CA SER A 15 -8.28 8.35 -0.22
C SER A 15 -8.38 6.99 -0.94
N ILE A 16 -9.54 6.72 -1.55
CA ILE A 16 -9.73 5.51 -2.34
C ILE A 16 -8.83 5.56 -3.58
N SER A 17 -8.06 4.47 -3.77
CA SER A 17 -7.11 4.36 -4.90
C SER A 17 -7.72 4.80 -6.24
N PRO A 18 -7.04 5.60 -7.03
CA PRO A 18 -5.66 6.08 -6.89
C PRO A 18 -5.53 7.48 -6.25
N ASN A 19 -6.53 7.97 -5.54
CA ASN A 19 -6.62 9.36 -5.12
C ASN A 19 -6.01 9.55 -3.72
N ASP A 20 -5.12 10.54 -3.57
CA ASP A 20 -4.59 10.95 -2.27
C ASP A 20 -5.61 11.72 -1.42
N ASN A 21 -6.44 12.54 -2.06
CA ASN A 21 -7.51 13.34 -1.46
C ASN A 21 -7.06 14.23 -0.28
N GLY A 22 -5.78 14.62 -0.23
CA GLY A 22 -5.24 15.52 0.79
C GLY A 22 -4.54 14.84 1.95
N CYS A 23 -4.32 13.53 1.92
CA CYS A 23 -3.47 12.85 2.89
C CYS A 23 -2.06 13.44 2.92
N PHE A 24 -1.47 13.73 1.76
CA PHE A 24 -0.14 14.32 1.67
C PHE A 24 -0.05 15.68 2.36
N ASP A 25 -1.08 16.53 2.24
CA ASP A 25 -1.08 17.83 2.92
C ASP A 25 -1.11 17.70 4.44
N VAL A 26 -1.91 16.77 4.96
CA VAL A 26 -1.95 16.46 6.39
C VAL A 26 -0.61 15.93 6.89
N ILE A 27 0.08 15.14 6.06
CA ILE A 27 1.40 14.58 6.37
C ILE A 27 2.48 15.66 6.31
N LYS A 28 2.52 16.49 5.26
CA LYS A 28 3.48 17.60 5.13
C LYS A 28 3.45 18.53 6.34
N GLN A 29 2.25 18.85 6.85
CA GLN A 29 2.09 19.66 8.06
C GLN A 29 2.79 19.08 9.30
N GLN A 30 3.07 17.77 9.34
CA GLN A 30 3.80 17.17 10.45
C GLN A 30 5.28 17.54 10.48
N PHE A 31 5.82 18.04 9.37
CA PHE A 31 7.20 18.43 9.18
C PHE A 31 7.39 19.95 9.28
N ASP A 32 6.33 20.72 9.61
CA ASP A 32 6.43 22.17 9.81
C ASP A 32 7.48 22.50 10.87
N GLY A 33 8.41 23.38 10.51
CA GLY A 33 9.53 23.80 11.36
C GLY A 33 10.70 22.80 11.43
N LEU A 34 10.66 21.72 10.66
CA LEU A 34 11.78 20.80 10.44
C LEU A 34 12.44 21.10 9.10
N ASP A 35 13.75 20.85 9.00
CA ASP A 35 14.52 21.05 7.76
C ASP A 35 14.32 19.85 6.80
N PHE A 36 13.15 19.81 6.18
CA PHE A 36 12.78 18.81 5.16
C PHE A 36 12.29 19.48 3.88
N SER A 37 12.68 18.93 2.75
CA SER A 37 12.16 19.29 1.43
C SER A 37 11.06 18.32 1.00
N PHE A 38 10.16 18.83 0.15
CA PHE A 38 9.03 18.08 -0.40
C PHE A 38 9.10 18.07 -1.91
N GLU A 39 9.01 16.89 -2.51
CA GLU A 39 8.90 16.72 -3.96
C GLU A 39 7.64 15.87 -4.23
N GLU A 40 6.72 16.40 -5.02
CA GLU A 40 5.56 15.65 -5.50
C GLU A 40 5.71 15.31 -6.97
N THR A 41 5.47 14.03 -7.29
CA THR A 41 5.51 13.54 -8.67
C THR A 41 4.17 12.90 -9.01
N ASN A 42 3.52 13.42 -10.04
CA ASN A 42 2.19 12.96 -10.45
C ASN A 42 2.27 12.25 -11.81
N TYR A 43 1.73 11.04 -11.87
CA TYR A 43 1.60 10.26 -13.10
C TYR A 43 0.12 9.98 -13.35
N LYS A 44 -0.51 10.78 -14.22
CA LYS A 44 -1.97 10.76 -14.39
C LYS A 44 -2.67 11.09 -13.06
N ASN A 45 -3.41 10.11 -12.51
CA ASN A 45 -4.15 10.26 -11.25
C ASN A 45 -3.40 9.70 -10.03
N ILE A 46 -2.15 9.27 -10.21
CA ILE A 46 -1.34 8.71 -9.13
C ILE A 46 -0.39 9.78 -8.64
N SER A 47 -0.40 10.04 -7.37
CA SER A 47 0.48 10.98 -6.71
C SER A 47 1.53 10.25 -5.88
N ASN A 48 2.75 10.77 -5.88
CA ASN A 48 3.84 10.32 -5.04
C ASN A 48 4.41 11.52 -4.30
N LEU A 49 4.68 11.36 -3.02
CA LEU A 49 5.29 12.38 -2.17
C LEU A 49 6.62 11.86 -1.65
N ILE A 50 7.69 12.62 -1.92
CA ILE A 50 9.02 12.41 -1.33
C ILE A 50 9.24 13.52 -0.33
N ILE A 51 9.50 13.16 0.93
CA ILE A 51 9.89 14.07 1.99
C ILE A 51 11.30 13.68 2.39
N THR A 52 12.27 14.58 2.32
CA THR A 52 13.67 14.24 2.62
C THR A 52 14.42 15.40 3.25
N ASN A 53 15.39 15.06 4.08
CA ASN A 53 16.42 15.97 4.58
C ASN A 53 17.81 15.46 4.16
N GLY A 54 18.83 16.28 4.43
CA GLY A 54 20.24 15.91 4.26
C GLY A 54 20.76 16.10 2.84
N ASP A 55 22.01 15.69 2.64
CA ASP A 55 22.78 15.85 1.42
C ASP A 55 23.05 14.49 0.72
N SER A 56 23.58 14.57 -0.51
CA SER A 56 23.90 13.39 -1.33
C SER A 56 25.08 12.54 -0.83
N LYS A 57 25.78 12.94 0.23
CA LYS A 57 26.99 12.27 0.70
C LYS A 57 26.72 11.22 1.77
N ASN A 58 25.60 11.35 2.47
CA ASN A 58 25.23 10.47 3.55
C ASN A 58 24.34 9.32 3.06
N LYS A 59 24.39 8.19 3.80
CA LYS A 59 23.45 7.08 3.57
C LYS A 59 22.03 7.50 3.81
N THR A 60 21.11 6.97 3.03
CA THR A 60 19.68 7.30 3.11
C THR A 60 18.88 6.15 3.69
N PHE A 61 18.22 6.42 4.81
CA PHE A 61 17.16 5.57 5.36
C PHE A 61 15.80 6.05 4.83
N CYS A 62 15.08 5.17 4.15
CA CYS A 62 13.76 5.45 3.59
C CYS A 62 12.66 4.71 4.33
N PHE A 63 11.60 5.42 4.69
CA PHE A 63 10.31 4.80 4.99
C PHE A 63 9.44 4.84 3.74
N LEU A 64 8.95 3.68 3.32
CA LEU A 64 8.05 3.53 2.19
C LEU A 64 6.67 3.13 2.66
N GLY A 65 5.65 3.82 2.15
CA GLY A 65 4.26 3.53 2.44
C GLY A 65 3.29 4.06 1.39
N HIS A 66 1.99 3.85 1.64
CA HIS A 66 0.93 4.38 0.82
C HIS A 66 -0.14 5.07 1.66
N THR A 67 -0.89 5.99 1.05
CA THR A 67 -1.97 6.73 1.68
C THR A 67 -3.34 6.33 1.15
N ASP A 68 -3.35 5.66 0.00
CA ASP A 68 -4.57 5.15 -0.59
C ASP A 68 -5.09 3.91 0.13
N VAL A 69 -6.36 3.63 -0.11
CA VAL A 69 -7.06 2.51 0.49
C VAL A 69 -7.97 1.84 -0.54
N VAL A 70 -8.23 0.54 -0.37
CA VAL A 70 -9.27 -0.16 -1.14
C VAL A 70 -10.66 0.40 -0.82
N PRO A 71 -11.63 0.31 -1.75
CA PRO A 71 -13.02 0.66 -1.47
C PRO A 71 -13.53 -0.02 -0.20
N PRO A 72 -14.34 0.67 0.63
CA PRO A 72 -14.80 0.11 1.91
C PRO A 72 -15.79 -1.07 1.74
N GLY A 73 -16.41 -1.22 0.58
CA GLY A 73 -17.54 -2.13 0.40
C GLY A 73 -18.84 -1.51 0.93
N PRO A 74 -19.89 -2.33 1.13
CA PRO A 74 -21.17 -1.83 1.64
C PRO A 74 -21.02 -1.29 3.07
N GLU A 75 -21.45 -0.06 3.30
CA GLU A 75 -21.38 0.55 4.63
C GLU A 75 -22.21 -0.19 5.69
N SER A 76 -23.25 -0.90 5.27
CA SER A 76 -24.07 -1.74 6.15
C SER A 76 -23.33 -2.92 6.78
N GLU A 77 -22.15 -3.27 6.28
CA GLU A 77 -21.30 -4.32 6.83
C GLU A 77 -20.31 -3.78 7.87
N TRP A 78 -20.28 -2.47 8.09
CA TRP A 78 -19.41 -1.83 9.07
C TRP A 78 -20.17 -1.57 10.38
N SER A 79 -19.48 -1.80 11.51
CA SER A 79 -20.01 -1.45 12.85
C SER A 79 -20.04 0.05 13.11
N VAL A 80 -19.20 0.82 12.42
CA VAL A 80 -19.14 2.28 12.41
C VAL A 80 -18.83 2.74 10.99
N PRO A 81 -19.12 3.99 10.60
CA PRO A 81 -18.79 4.47 9.25
C PRO A 81 -17.31 4.25 8.91
N PRO A 82 -16.99 3.75 7.70
CA PRO A 82 -15.63 3.30 7.34
C PRO A 82 -14.56 4.39 7.40
N PHE A 83 -14.94 5.66 7.35
CA PHE A 83 -14.03 6.80 7.43
C PHE A 83 -14.24 7.66 8.70
N SER A 84 -14.88 7.11 9.73
CA SER A 84 -15.13 7.84 10.99
C SER A 84 -13.89 7.97 11.88
N GLY A 85 -13.03 6.97 11.89
CA GLY A 85 -11.89 6.89 12.83
C GLY A 85 -12.36 6.81 14.29
N GLU A 86 -13.48 6.15 14.55
CA GLU A 86 -14.02 5.96 15.90
C GLU A 86 -13.15 5.02 16.73
N ILE A 87 -13.13 5.27 18.04
CA ILE A 87 -12.44 4.43 19.02
C ILE A 87 -13.47 3.72 19.87
N ILE A 88 -13.44 2.39 19.83
CA ILE A 88 -14.28 1.51 20.64
C ILE A 88 -13.35 0.49 21.30
N ASP A 89 -13.47 0.32 22.60
CA ASP A 89 -12.69 -0.65 23.38
C ASP A 89 -11.17 -0.59 23.09
N ASN A 90 -10.61 0.62 23.11
CA ASN A 90 -9.20 0.91 22.81
C ASN A 90 -8.72 0.47 21.40
N LYS A 91 -9.64 0.27 20.47
CA LYS A 91 -9.35 -0.01 19.06
C LYS A 91 -9.89 1.12 18.19
N ILE A 92 -9.07 1.57 17.24
CA ILE A 92 -9.53 2.52 16.22
C ILE A 92 -10.09 1.75 15.02
N TYR A 93 -11.28 2.16 14.58
CA TYR A 93 -11.97 1.57 13.46
C TYR A 93 -11.95 2.52 12.26
N GLY A 94 -11.65 1.96 11.09
CA GLY A 94 -11.73 2.70 9.83
C GLY A 94 -10.96 2.03 8.70
N ARG A 95 -11.37 2.29 7.47
CA ARG A 95 -10.68 1.82 6.27
C ARG A 95 -9.27 2.44 6.22
N GLY A 96 -8.23 1.59 6.04
CA GLY A 96 -6.85 2.02 6.05
C GLY A 96 -6.23 2.17 7.46
N ALA A 97 -6.98 1.92 8.55
CA ALA A 97 -6.43 2.03 9.90
C ALA A 97 -5.24 1.09 10.13
N ALA A 98 -5.32 -0.16 9.66
CA ALA A 98 -4.23 -1.14 9.73
C ALA A 98 -3.34 -1.11 8.48
N ASP A 99 -3.94 -0.95 7.30
CA ASP A 99 -3.28 -0.99 5.99
C ASP A 99 -3.58 0.31 5.23
N MET A 100 -2.58 1.28 5.15
CA MET A 100 -1.45 1.30 6.10
C MET A 100 -1.28 2.69 6.75
N LYS A 101 -2.39 3.49 6.82
CA LYS A 101 -2.37 4.83 7.45
C LYS A 101 -1.88 4.79 8.90
N GLY A 102 -2.14 3.67 9.62
CA GLY A 102 -1.61 3.43 10.96
C GLY A 102 -0.08 3.34 10.97
N GLY A 103 0.50 2.58 10.05
CA GLY A 103 1.95 2.48 9.87
C GLY A 103 2.59 3.83 9.57
N VAL A 104 1.97 4.61 8.67
CA VAL A 104 2.42 5.98 8.32
C VAL A 104 2.38 6.89 9.55
N ALA A 105 1.27 6.92 10.29
CA ALA A 105 1.13 7.76 11.47
C ALA A 105 2.13 7.38 12.58
N CYS A 106 2.34 6.08 12.81
CA CYS A 106 3.30 5.58 13.77
C CYS A 106 4.73 5.98 13.40
N PHE A 107 5.12 5.81 12.14
CA PHE A 107 6.45 6.18 11.68
C PHE A 107 6.70 7.68 11.84
N ILE A 108 5.79 8.52 11.37
CA ILE A 108 5.94 9.99 11.48
C ILE A 108 6.07 10.42 12.94
N SER A 109 5.29 9.84 13.84
CA SER A 109 5.38 10.18 15.28
C SER A 109 6.72 9.75 15.88
N ALA A 110 7.18 8.54 15.57
CA ALA A 110 8.49 8.03 16.01
C ALA A 110 9.64 8.87 15.43
N LEU A 111 9.54 9.28 14.17
CA LEU A 111 10.51 10.15 13.53
C LEU A 111 10.60 11.51 14.22
N LYS A 112 9.47 12.11 14.56
CA LYS A 112 9.46 13.40 15.29
C LYS A 112 10.09 13.28 16.67
N GLU A 113 9.82 12.20 17.39
CA GLU A 113 10.45 11.91 18.68
C GLU A 113 11.96 11.74 18.52
N PHE A 114 12.40 10.92 17.55
CA PHE A 114 13.80 10.74 17.23
C PHE A 114 14.52 12.06 16.91
N LEU A 115 13.94 12.91 16.07
CA LEU A 115 14.52 14.20 15.70
C LEU A 115 14.52 15.22 16.85
N SER A 116 13.63 15.09 17.83
CA SER A 116 13.66 15.93 19.03
C SER A 116 14.90 15.68 19.88
N GLU A 117 15.39 14.44 19.88
CA GLU A 117 16.58 14.00 20.63
C GLU A 117 17.85 14.06 19.77
N ASN A 118 17.73 13.92 18.44
CA ASN A 118 18.82 13.84 17.48
C ASN A 118 18.64 14.88 16.38
N LYS A 119 19.06 16.12 16.63
CA LYS A 119 18.84 17.25 15.71
C LYS A 119 19.64 17.15 14.40
N ASP A 120 20.74 16.43 14.40
CA ASP A 120 21.64 16.26 13.24
C ASP A 120 22.02 14.78 13.11
N PRO A 121 21.14 13.95 12.55
CA PRO A 121 21.43 12.54 12.34
C PRO A 121 22.53 12.39 11.26
N SER A 122 23.44 11.44 11.46
CA SER A 122 24.55 11.15 10.53
C SER A 122 24.13 10.46 9.22
N PHE A 123 22.84 10.40 8.94
CA PHE A 123 22.24 9.80 7.74
C PHE A 123 21.04 10.62 7.29
N ASN A 124 20.72 10.51 6.02
CA ASN A 124 19.54 11.14 5.44
C ASN A 124 18.28 10.35 5.79
N ILE A 125 17.20 11.06 5.99
CA ILE A 125 15.88 10.48 6.22
C ILE A 125 15.01 10.80 5.01
N MET A 126 14.33 9.78 4.51
CA MET A 126 13.38 9.90 3.42
C MET A 126 12.06 9.25 3.80
N VAL A 127 10.95 9.91 3.48
CA VAL A 127 9.62 9.32 3.49
C VAL A 127 9.09 9.34 2.07
N LEU A 128 8.83 8.18 1.50
CA LEU A 128 8.26 8.02 0.17
C LEU A 128 6.85 7.44 0.29
N LEU A 129 5.86 8.20 -0.14
CA LEU A 129 4.46 7.82 -0.09
C LEU A 129 3.85 7.79 -1.48
N ASN A 130 2.98 6.81 -1.72
CA ASN A 130 2.25 6.62 -2.97
C ASN A 130 0.74 6.61 -2.71
N SER A 131 -0.05 7.04 -3.69
CA SER A 131 -1.51 7.05 -3.62
C SER A 131 -2.18 5.93 -4.41
N ASN A 132 -1.45 4.89 -4.83
CA ASN A 132 -1.99 3.81 -5.67
C ASN A 132 -1.29 2.46 -5.45
N GLU A 133 -0.94 2.12 -4.22
CA GLU A 133 -0.42 0.77 -3.91
C GLU A 133 -1.52 -0.28 -4.08
N GLU A 134 -2.68 -0.01 -3.54
CA GLU A 134 -3.87 -0.87 -3.55
C GLU A 134 -4.60 -0.88 -4.92
N GLY A 135 -4.29 0.06 -5.77
CA GLY A 135 -4.94 0.21 -7.06
C GLY A 135 -4.35 -0.67 -8.16
N LYS A 136 -5.13 -0.85 -9.24
CA LYS A 136 -4.75 -1.66 -10.41
C LYS A 136 -3.93 -0.91 -11.46
N LEU A 137 -3.77 0.41 -11.33
CA LEU A 137 -3.04 1.20 -12.30
C LEU A 137 -1.54 0.92 -12.21
N GLU A 138 -0.92 0.56 -13.33
CA GLU A 138 0.50 0.19 -13.36
C GLU A 138 1.45 1.39 -13.53
N ASN A 139 0.97 2.47 -14.15
CA ASN A 139 1.79 3.65 -14.41
C ASN A 139 1.79 4.60 -13.21
N GLY A 140 2.97 4.94 -12.70
CA GLY A 140 3.13 5.90 -11.59
C GLY A 140 3.28 5.27 -10.23
N LYS A 141 3.48 3.95 -10.18
CA LYS A 141 3.85 3.23 -8.95
C LYS A 141 5.26 3.61 -8.50
N VAL A 142 5.59 3.21 -7.31
CA VAL A 142 6.86 3.51 -6.62
C VAL A 142 8.10 3.12 -7.44
N ASP A 143 8.04 2.03 -8.20
CA ASP A 143 9.14 1.59 -9.07
C ASP A 143 9.59 2.68 -10.07
N ARG A 144 8.64 3.40 -10.65
CA ARG A 144 8.94 4.52 -11.53
C ARG A 144 9.64 5.65 -10.80
N VAL A 145 9.14 6.02 -9.61
CA VAL A 145 9.74 7.07 -8.78
C VAL A 145 11.17 6.69 -8.41
N ILE A 146 11.39 5.44 -7.99
CA ILE A 146 12.72 4.94 -7.63
C ILE A 146 13.67 4.97 -8.84
N ASN A 147 13.23 4.56 -10.03
CA ASN A 147 14.06 4.63 -11.23
C ASN A 147 14.44 6.08 -11.57
N GLU A 148 13.51 7.03 -11.48
CA GLU A 148 13.81 8.45 -11.69
C GLU A 148 14.74 9.03 -10.62
N MET A 149 14.70 8.51 -9.39
CA MET A 149 15.66 8.87 -8.34
C MET A 149 17.05 8.33 -8.66
N ILE A 150 17.17 7.08 -9.10
CA ILE A 150 18.44 6.46 -9.51
C ILE A 150 19.07 7.26 -10.66
N ASP A 151 18.28 7.66 -11.65
CA ASP A 151 18.74 8.48 -12.77
C ASP A 151 19.26 9.88 -12.33
N LYS A 152 18.90 10.32 -11.13
CA LYS A 152 19.34 11.58 -10.49
C LYS A 152 20.45 11.32 -9.43
N ASP A 153 21.10 10.17 -9.42
CA ASP A 153 22.09 9.76 -8.42
C ASP A 153 21.59 9.81 -6.96
N LYS A 154 20.27 9.64 -6.75
CA LYS A 154 19.66 9.55 -5.43
C LYS A 154 19.42 8.09 -5.08
N PHE A 155 20.13 7.57 -4.09
CA PHE A 155 20.05 6.17 -3.70
C PHE A 155 19.41 5.99 -2.32
N ILE A 156 18.74 4.86 -2.14
CA ILE A 156 18.19 4.40 -0.86
C ILE A 156 19.08 3.26 -0.39
N ASP A 157 19.75 3.43 0.77
CA ASP A 157 20.62 2.38 1.35
C ASP A 157 19.82 1.41 2.21
N PHE A 158 18.82 1.90 2.94
CA PHE A 158 17.93 1.10 3.78
C PHE A 158 16.49 1.52 3.58
N CYS A 159 15.60 0.54 3.45
CA CYS A 159 14.18 0.80 3.30
C CYS A 159 13.36 0.02 4.33
N LEU A 160 12.52 0.74 5.07
CA LEU A 160 11.49 0.19 5.92
C LEU A 160 10.13 0.37 5.23
N ILE A 161 9.46 -0.72 4.92
CA ILE A 161 8.10 -0.69 4.38
C ILE A 161 7.12 -0.82 5.54
N GLY A 162 6.23 0.15 5.69
CA GLY A 162 5.33 0.27 6.85
C GLY A 162 4.09 -0.62 6.81
N GLU A 163 4.07 -1.65 5.97
CA GLU A 163 2.99 -2.60 5.83
C GLU A 163 2.75 -3.45 7.07
N PRO A 164 1.49 -3.83 7.37
CA PRO A 164 1.19 -4.68 8.52
C PRO A 164 1.77 -6.08 8.34
N SER A 165 2.68 -6.48 9.22
CA SER A 165 3.34 -7.79 9.16
C SER A 165 3.21 -8.61 10.44
N SER A 166 2.90 -7.96 11.55
CA SER A 166 2.78 -8.60 12.86
C SER A 166 1.61 -9.58 12.92
N SER A 167 1.77 -10.66 13.68
CA SER A 167 0.78 -11.73 13.79
C SER A 167 0.06 -11.74 15.16
N LYS A 168 0.79 -11.80 16.27
CA LYS A 168 0.26 -11.86 17.63
C LYS A 168 0.63 -10.65 18.47
N LYS A 169 1.80 -10.09 18.25
CA LYS A 169 2.33 -8.93 18.97
C LYS A 169 2.97 -8.00 17.95
N VAL A 170 2.94 -6.69 18.23
CA VAL A 170 3.63 -5.71 17.40
C VAL A 170 5.11 -6.07 17.32
N GLY A 171 5.64 -6.19 16.09
CA GLY A 171 7.04 -6.51 15.81
C GLY A 171 7.45 -7.97 15.98
N ASP A 172 6.52 -8.91 16.16
CA ASP A 172 6.83 -10.33 16.25
C ASP A 172 7.17 -11.00 14.90
N VAL A 173 6.83 -10.35 13.79
CA VAL A 173 7.13 -10.80 12.43
C VAL A 173 7.62 -9.64 11.58
N ILE A 174 8.80 -9.81 10.98
CA ILE A 174 9.35 -8.91 9.97
C ILE A 174 9.47 -9.70 8.66
N ARG A 175 8.95 -9.13 7.57
CA ARG A 175 9.07 -9.71 6.23
C ARG A 175 10.29 -9.12 5.54
N ILE A 176 11.20 -9.99 5.10
CA ILE A 176 12.44 -9.62 4.37
C ILE A 176 12.34 -9.87 2.87
N GLY A 177 11.17 -10.25 2.39
CA GLY A 177 10.89 -10.49 0.97
C GLY A 177 9.41 -10.73 0.74
N ARG A 178 8.99 -10.68 -0.51
CA ARG A 178 7.59 -10.89 -0.90
C ARG A 178 7.47 -12.03 -1.91
N ARG A 179 6.29 -12.65 -1.93
CA ARG A 179 5.88 -13.58 -2.98
C ARG A 179 5.32 -12.77 -4.14
N GLY A 180 5.54 -13.25 -5.37
CA GLY A 180 4.82 -12.73 -6.53
C GLY A 180 3.37 -13.19 -6.53
N SER A 181 2.51 -12.50 -7.27
CA SER A 181 1.15 -12.92 -7.59
C SER A 181 0.98 -12.98 -9.11
N LEU A 182 0.22 -13.97 -9.56
CA LEU A 182 -0.17 -14.12 -10.96
C LEU A 182 -1.68 -14.26 -11.02
N SER A 183 -2.33 -13.34 -11.72
CA SER A 183 -3.78 -13.37 -11.94
C SER A 183 -4.08 -13.57 -13.40
N GLY A 184 -5.10 -14.35 -13.70
CA GLY A 184 -5.54 -14.60 -15.07
C GLY A 184 -7.06 -14.59 -15.18
N ASN A 185 -7.54 -14.23 -16.37
CA ASN A 185 -8.96 -14.31 -16.70
C ASN A 185 -9.18 -15.50 -17.66
N LEU A 186 -9.94 -16.50 -17.21
CA LEU A 186 -10.36 -17.62 -18.03
C LEU A 186 -11.75 -17.36 -18.60
N LYS A 187 -11.87 -17.33 -19.93
CA LYS A 187 -13.16 -17.25 -20.61
C LYS A 187 -13.40 -18.57 -21.34
N VAL A 188 -14.52 -19.24 -21.03
CA VAL A 188 -14.90 -20.48 -21.69
C VAL A 188 -16.12 -20.22 -22.56
N TYR A 189 -16.00 -20.49 -23.85
CA TYR A 189 -17.06 -20.29 -24.81
C TYR A 189 -17.73 -21.64 -25.08
N GLY A 190 -19.06 -21.62 -25.14
CA GLY A 190 -19.88 -22.78 -25.51
C GLY A 190 -20.60 -22.62 -26.82
N ILE A 191 -21.33 -23.66 -27.23
CA ILE A 191 -22.25 -23.64 -28.35
C ILE A 191 -23.65 -23.86 -27.82
N GLN A 192 -24.55 -22.91 -28.08
CA GLN A 192 -25.93 -23.01 -27.67
C GLN A 192 -26.65 -24.17 -28.37
N GLY A 193 -27.45 -24.92 -27.65
CA GLY A 193 -28.25 -26.01 -28.19
C GLY A 193 -29.33 -26.46 -27.21
N HIS A 194 -30.25 -27.26 -27.70
CA HIS A 194 -31.34 -27.79 -26.90
C HIS A 194 -30.81 -28.91 -25.97
N VAL A 195 -31.26 -28.91 -24.73
CA VAL A 195 -30.82 -29.85 -23.70
C VAL A 195 -31.01 -31.34 -24.07
N ALA A 196 -32.04 -31.63 -24.89
CA ALA A 196 -32.32 -32.98 -25.37
C ALA A 196 -31.31 -33.47 -26.44
N TYR A 197 -30.49 -32.57 -26.98
CA TYR A 197 -29.53 -32.89 -28.05
C TYR A 197 -28.10 -32.47 -27.65
N PRO A 198 -27.54 -33.04 -26.58
CA PRO A 198 -26.27 -32.60 -26.03
C PRO A 198 -25.07 -32.71 -26.98
N LYS A 199 -25.19 -33.57 -28.01
CA LYS A 199 -24.14 -33.72 -29.05
C LYS A 199 -24.07 -32.53 -30.04
N GLN A 200 -25.12 -31.71 -30.09
CA GLN A 200 -25.22 -30.53 -30.96
C GLN A 200 -24.91 -29.23 -30.22
N ALA A 201 -24.54 -29.31 -28.92
CA ALA A 201 -24.26 -28.19 -28.07
C ALA A 201 -22.92 -28.39 -27.32
N LEU A 202 -22.35 -27.32 -26.84
CA LEU A 202 -21.18 -27.35 -25.99
C LEU A 202 -21.46 -26.54 -24.72
N ASN A 203 -21.68 -27.22 -23.59
CA ASN A 203 -21.93 -26.55 -22.34
C ASN A 203 -20.61 -26.03 -21.73
N PRO A 204 -20.42 -24.71 -21.61
CA PRO A 204 -19.19 -24.13 -21.07
C PRO A 204 -18.96 -24.47 -19.59
N ILE A 205 -20.00 -24.76 -18.82
CA ILE A 205 -19.89 -25.16 -17.40
C ILE A 205 -19.11 -26.48 -17.28
N LEU A 206 -19.33 -27.44 -18.18
CA LEU A 206 -18.57 -28.70 -18.17
C LEU A 206 -17.08 -28.46 -18.50
N GLY A 207 -16.78 -27.47 -19.35
CA GLY A 207 -15.40 -27.06 -19.65
C GLY A 207 -14.72 -26.43 -18.43
N ILE A 208 -15.42 -25.53 -17.73
CA ILE A 208 -14.91 -24.89 -16.51
C ILE A 208 -14.64 -25.95 -15.43
N GLY A 209 -15.56 -26.91 -15.24
CA GLY A 209 -15.38 -27.99 -14.24
C GLY A 209 -14.10 -28.79 -14.46
N LYS A 210 -13.81 -29.19 -15.70
CA LYS A 210 -12.56 -29.90 -16.06
C LYS A 210 -11.33 -29.05 -15.80
N THR A 211 -11.36 -27.77 -16.15
CA THR A 211 -10.24 -26.85 -15.95
C THR A 211 -10.01 -26.59 -14.47
N SER A 212 -11.07 -26.43 -13.67
CA SER A 212 -10.97 -26.21 -12.23
C SER A 212 -10.28 -27.39 -11.54
N VAL A 213 -10.64 -28.64 -11.87
CA VAL A 213 -9.98 -29.83 -11.35
C VAL A 213 -8.50 -29.85 -11.71
N SER A 214 -8.17 -29.55 -12.96
CA SER A 214 -6.77 -29.51 -13.41
C SER A 214 -5.98 -28.44 -12.65
N TYR A 215 -6.57 -27.27 -12.40
CA TYR A 215 -5.92 -26.18 -11.67
C TYR A 215 -5.66 -26.52 -10.22
N THR A 216 -6.58 -27.18 -9.51
CA THR A 216 -6.38 -27.60 -8.11
C THR A 216 -5.25 -28.63 -7.95
N HIS A 217 -4.90 -29.34 -9.02
CA HIS A 217 -3.79 -30.30 -9.05
C HIS A 217 -2.49 -29.75 -9.64
N LEU A 218 -2.50 -28.53 -10.16
CA LEU A 218 -1.30 -27.83 -10.60
C LEU A 218 -0.53 -27.33 -9.36
N THR A 219 0.41 -28.10 -8.89
CA THR A 219 1.45 -27.60 -7.99
C THR A 219 2.40 -26.74 -8.79
N LEU A 220 2.31 -25.42 -8.62
CA LEU A 220 3.35 -24.52 -9.14
C LEU A 220 4.67 -24.94 -8.48
N PRO A 221 5.77 -25.11 -9.24
CA PRO A 221 7.05 -25.42 -8.66
C PRO A 221 7.47 -24.29 -7.72
N THR A 222 7.51 -24.59 -6.43
CA THR A 222 7.92 -23.64 -5.37
C THR A 222 9.43 -23.48 -5.27
N ASN A 223 10.20 -23.95 -6.25
CA ASN A 223 11.65 -23.87 -6.27
C ASN A 223 12.14 -22.61 -7.00
N LEU A 224 11.66 -21.44 -6.60
CA LEU A 224 12.39 -20.21 -6.83
C LEU A 224 13.32 -20.01 -5.63
N ARG A 225 14.56 -20.54 -5.75
CA ARG A 225 15.69 -20.04 -5.00
C ARG A 225 16.04 -18.68 -5.58
N VAL A 226 15.84 -17.66 -4.79
CA VAL A 226 16.45 -16.34 -4.99
C VAL A 226 17.88 -16.42 -4.48
#